data_36f54b56120cc3b6983ef649f06a0b02
#
_entry.id   36f54b56120cc3b6983ef649f06a0b02
#
_cell.length_a   1.000
_cell.length_b   1.000
_cell.length_c   1.000
_cell.angle_alpha   90.00
_cell.angle_beta   90.00
_cell.angle_gamma   90.00
#
_symmetry.space_group_name_H-M   'P 1'
#
loop_
_entity.id
_entity.type
_entity.pdbx_description
1 polymer ?
#
loop_
_entity_poly.entity_id
_entity_poly.type
_entity_poly.pdbx_seq_one_letter_code
_entity_poly.pdbx_strand_id
1 'polypeptide(L)'
;MDFQIVYASQLKQVLRESRGILIDIREPDDYKKGHWPGAVNYPYEKFEEGRLRLPKNRKLILYCEHGGGSMQIARRLGREGYLVATVVGGYEALRKLR
;
A
#
# COMPACT_ATOMS: atom_id res chain seq x y z
N MET A 1 -16.98 -3.94 -3.69
CA MET A 1 -15.94 -3.57 -2.74
C MET A 1 -15.07 -2.48 -3.35
N ASP A 2 -14.72 -1.49 -2.56
CA ASP A 2 -14.03 -0.30 -3.06
C ASP A 2 -12.53 -0.48 -3.30
N PHE A 3 -11.98 -1.62 -2.94
CA PHE A 3 -10.56 -1.89 -3.09
C PHE A 3 -10.32 -3.39 -3.28
N GLN A 4 -9.13 -3.70 -3.81
CA GLN A 4 -8.71 -5.08 -4.00
C GLN A 4 -7.82 -5.55 -2.85
N ILE A 5 -7.82 -6.86 -2.64
CA ILE A 5 -6.92 -7.51 -1.69
C ILE A 5 -5.86 -8.25 -2.48
N VAL A 6 -4.60 -8.05 -2.10
CA VAL A 6 -3.45 -8.71 -2.72
C VAL A 6 -2.73 -9.53 -1.66
N TYR A 7 -2.48 -10.80 -1.94
CA TYR A 7 -1.65 -11.61 -1.05
C TYR A 7 -0.17 -11.32 -1.32
N ALA A 8 0.65 -11.46 -0.28
CA ALA A 8 2.07 -11.17 -0.41
C ALA A 8 2.70 -11.90 -1.60
N SER A 9 2.34 -13.16 -1.81
CA SER A 9 2.89 -13.97 -2.90
C SER A 9 2.51 -13.45 -4.29
N GLN A 10 1.48 -12.61 -4.39
CA GLN A 10 1.01 -12.06 -5.65
C GLN A 10 1.59 -10.69 -5.97
N LEU A 11 2.26 -10.07 -5.00
CA LEU A 11 2.64 -8.66 -5.14
C LEU A 11 3.50 -8.38 -6.37
N LYS A 12 4.52 -9.19 -6.63
CA LYS A 12 5.41 -8.97 -7.76
C LYS A 12 4.64 -8.97 -9.08
N GLN A 13 3.73 -9.91 -9.24
CA GLN A 13 2.93 -10.02 -10.45
C GLN A 13 1.98 -8.82 -10.59
N VAL A 14 1.32 -8.45 -9.52
CA VAL A 14 0.38 -7.33 -9.55
C VAL A 14 1.09 -6.02 -9.90
N LEU A 15 2.27 -5.79 -9.32
CA LEU A 15 3.07 -4.60 -9.65
C LEU A 15 3.46 -4.58 -11.12
N ARG A 16 3.90 -5.73 -11.65
CA ARG A 16 4.34 -5.83 -13.03
C ARG A 16 3.18 -5.58 -14.00
N GLU A 17 2.05 -6.23 -13.75
CA GLU A 17 0.89 -6.13 -14.65
C GLU A 17 0.20 -4.78 -14.60
N SER A 18 0.07 -4.19 -13.40
CA SER A 18 -0.66 -2.94 -13.23
C SER A 18 0.20 -1.71 -13.40
N ARG A 19 1.51 -1.85 -13.31
CA ARG A 19 2.44 -0.72 -13.23
C ARG A 19 2.06 0.20 -12.09
N GLY A 20 1.55 -0.39 -11.01
CA GLY A 20 1.07 0.35 -9.86
C GLY A 20 2.19 0.98 -9.05
N ILE A 21 1.79 1.81 -8.12
CA ILE A 21 2.70 2.45 -7.17
C ILE A 21 2.56 1.69 -5.85
N LEU A 22 3.68 1.15 -5.36
CA LEU A 22 3.70 0.46 -4.08
C LEU A 22 3.98 1.48 -2.98
N ILE A 23 3.09 1.57 -2.02
CA ILE A 23 3.15 2.59 -0.97
C ILE A 23 3.23 1.92 0.40
N ASP A 24 4.32 2.24 1.11
CA ASP A 24 4.53 1.83 2.49
C ASP A 24 3.96 2.92 3.38
N ILE A 25 2.91 2.62 4.14
CA ILE A 25 2.24 3.62 4.97
C ILE A 25 2.73 3.60 6.43
N ARG A 26 3.80 2.85 6.71
CA ARG A 26 4.37 2.79 8.05
C ARG A 26 5.11 4.09 8.38
N GLU A 27 5.52 4.21 9.64
CA GLU A 27 6.33 5.34 10.06
C GLU A 27 7.65 5.37 9.29
N PRO A 28 8.20 6.58 9.03
CA PRO A 28 9.47 6.69 8.29
C PRO A 28 10.61 5.88 8.88
N ASP A 29 10.69 5.78 10.20
CA ASP A 29 11.77 5.01 10.85
C ASP A 29 11.67 3.53 10.49
N ASP A 30 10.46 2.98 10.46
CA ASP A 30 10.27 1.59 10.09
C ASP A 30 10.60 1.36 8.62
N TYR A 31 10.20 2.27 7.77
CA TYR A 31 10.52 2.22 6.35
C TYR A 31 12.02 2.20 6.11
N LYS A 32 12.75 3.03 6.84
CA LYS A 32 14.21 3.11 6.70
C LYS A 32 14.91 1.84 7.14
N LYS A 33 14.35 1.14 8.13
CA LYS A 33 14.94 -0.10 8.63
C LYS A 33 14.82 -1.23 7.61
N GLY A 34 13.83 -1.15 6.74
CA GLY A 34 13.63 -2.16 5.70
C GLY A 34 12.26 -1.98 5.09
N HIS A 35 12.18 -2.12 3.77
CA HIS A 35 10.92 -2.02 3.04
C HIS A 35 11.02 -2.85 1.77
N TRP A 36 9.90 -3.09 1.14
CA TRP A 36 9.90 -3.82 -0.12
C TRP A 36 10.58 -2.98 -1.20
N PRO A 37 11.44 -3.58 -2.04
CA PRO A 37 12.14 -2.84 -3.09
C PRO A 37 11.17 -2.07 -3.99
N GLY A 38 11.45 -0.78 -4.18
CA GLY A 38 10.62 0.08 -5.01
C GLY A 38 9.46 0.74 -4.29
N ALA A 39 9.19 0.37 -3.05
CA ALA A 39 8.12 1.02 -2.29
C ALA A 39 8.49 2.46 -1.95
N VAL A 40 7.51 3.36 -2.05
CA VAL A 40 7.67 4.73 -1.58
C VAL A 40 6.99 4.86 -0.22
N ASN A 41 7.53 5.69 0.64
CA ASN A 41 6.97 5.89 1.97
C ASN A 41 5.97 7.05 1.96
N TYR A 42 4.74 6.74 2.30
CA TYR A 42 3.70 7.74 2.46
C TYR A 42 3.00 7.40 3.77
N PRO A 43 3.52 7.94 4.90
CA PRO A 43 3.06 7.53 6.22
C PRO A 43 1.57 7.77 6.44
N TYR A 44 0.98 6.96 7.31
CA TYR A 44 -0.44 7.02 7.65
C TYR A 44 -0.91 8.46 7.93
N GLU A 45 -0.09 9.25 8.63
CA GLU A 45 -0.42 10.63 8.96
C GLU A 45 -0.71 11.50 7.74
N LYS A 46 -0.04 11.23 6.62
CA LYS A 46 -0.26 12.00 5.40
C LYS A 46 -1.69 11.83 4.89
N PHE A 47 -2.24 10.64 5.04
CA PHE A 47 -3.62 10.39 4.65
C PHE A 47 -4.59 11.10 5.58
N GLU A 48 -4.24 11.22 6.86
CA GLU A 48 -5.06 11.93 7.84
C GLU A 48 -5.13 13.42 7.56
N GLU A 49 -4.08 14.00 7.01
CA GLU A 49 -4.03 15.42 6.68
C GLU A 49 -4.99 15.80 5.55
N GLY A 50 -5.45 14.82 4.78
CA GLY A 50 -6.47 15.03 3.77
C GLY A 50 -6.03 15.69 2.48
N ARG A 51 -4.74 15.98 2.33
CA ARG A 51 -4.22 16.61 1.11
C ARG A 51 -3.44 15.60 0.29
N LEU A 52 -4.16 14.69 -0.33
CA LEU A 52 -3.53 13.65 -1.11
C LEU A 52 -3.17 14.14 -2.50
N ARG A 53 -1.92 13.92 -2.90
CA ARG A 53 -1.45 14.24 -4.25
C ARG A 53 -1.05 12.94 -4.96
N LEU A 54 -1.97 12.00 -4.93
CA LEU A 54 -1.76 10.70 -5.55
C LEU A 54 -2.56 10.62 -6.85
N PRO A 55 -2.00 9.96 -7.88
CA PRO A 55 -2.70 9.85 -9.16
C PRO A 55 -3.90 8.92 -9.06
N LYS A 56 -4.98 9.26 -9.76
CA LYS A 56 -6.17 8.41 -9.83
C LYS A 56 -6.14 7.48 -11.04
N ASN A 57 -5.18 7.67 -11.94
CA ASN A 57 -5.06 6.85 -13.14
C ASN A 57 -4.05 5.72 -13.00
N ARG A 58 -3.49 5.53 -11.81
CA ARG A 58 -2.56 4.42 -11.53
C ARG A 58 -3.04 3.68 -10.29
N LYS A 59 -2.86 2.36 -10.30
CA LYS A 59 -3.21 1.55 -9.14
C LYS A 59 -2.27 1.86 -7.99
N LEU A 60 -2.84 2.11 -6.82
CA LEU A 60 -2.08 2.32 -5.59
C LEU A 60 -2.14 1.03 -4.80
N ILE A 61 -0.99 0.49 -4.45
CA ILE A 61 -0.91 -0.76 -3.69
C ILE A 61 -0.28 -0.44 -2.35
N LEU A 62 -1.08 -0.56 -1.31
CA LEU A 62 -0.69 -0.12 0.03
C LEU A 62 -0.27 -1.30 0.90
N TYR A 63 0.69 -1.07 1.79
CA TYR A 63 0.92 -2.02 2.87
C TYR A 63 1.34 -1.27 4.13
N CYS A 64 0.98 -1.84 5.28
CA CYS A 64 1.42 -1.39 6.59
C CYS A 64 2.18 -2.52 7.24
N GLU A 65 2.36 -2.50 8.56
CA GLU A 65 3.11 -3.58 9.22
C GLU A 65 2.35 -4.90 9.20
N HIS A 66 1.06 -4.90 9.56
CA HIS A 66 0.28 -6.13 9.69
C HIS A 66 -0.96 -6.21 8.79
N GLY A 67 -1.31 -5.14 8.09
CA GLY A 67 -2.42 -5.13 7.13
C GLY A 67 -3.66 -4.33 7.56
N GLY A 68 -3.86 -4.08 8.85
CA GLY A 68 -5.07 -3.41 9.33
C GLY A 68 -5.17 -1.95 8.94
N GLY A 69 -4.07 -1.20 9.14
CA GLY A 69 -4.06 0.22 8.81
C GLY A 69 -4.21 0.48 7.32
N SER A 70 -3.51 -0.31 6.48
CA SER A 70 -3.61 -0.13 5.05
C SER A 70 -5.00 -0.47 4.52
N MET A 71 -5.69 -1.41 5.17
CA MET A 71 -7.05 -1.75 4.77
C MET A 71 -8.01 -0.58 4.98
N GLN A 72 -7.87 0.13 6.11
CA GLN A 72 -8.69 1.30 6.39
C GLN A 72 -8.48 2.40 5.36
N ILE A 73 -7.20 2.67 5.04
CA ILE A 73 -6.85 3.69 4.05
C ILE A 73 -7.34 3.27 2.66
N ALA A 74 -7.17 2.00 2.30
CA ALA A 74 -7.61 1.51 0.99
C ALA A 74 -9.12 1.68 0.81
N ARG A 75 -9.89 1.39 1.85
CA ARG A 75 -11.34 1.56 1.80
C ARG A 75 -11.72 3.01 1.53
N ARG A 76 -11.07 3.92 2.23
CA ARG A 76 -11.31 5.35 2.06
C ARG A 76 -10.94 5.83 0.67
N LEU A 77 -9.76 5.47 0.19
CA LEU A 77 -9.31 5.87 -1.14
C LEU A 77 -10.20 5.31 -2.24
N GLY A 78 -10.65 4.08 -2.08
CA GLY A 78 -11.56 3.48 -3.04
C GLY A 78 -12.86 4.27 -3.16
N ARG A 79 -13.40 4.73 -2.04
CA ARG A 79 -14.60 5.57 -2.04
C ARG A 79 -14.37 6.91 -2.72
N GLU A 80 -13.14 7.39 -2.71
CA GLU A 80 -12.77 8.66 -3.33
C GLU A 80 -12.38 8.53 -4.78
N GLY A 81 -12.52 7.34 -5.35
CA GLY A 81 -12.30 7.11 -6.78
C GLY A 81 -10.91 6.65 -7.17
N TYR A 82 -10.06 6.32 -6.19
CA TYR A 82 -8.72 5.78 -6.50
C TYR A 82 -8.81 4.29 -6.82
N LEU A 83 -7.95 3.85 -7.73
CA LEU A 83 -7.73 2.43 -7.96
C LEU A 83 -6.75 1.96 -6.89
N VAL A 84 -7.22 1.15 -5.96
CA VAL A 84 -6.40 0.83 -4.78
C VAL A 84 -6.50 -0.64 -4.40
N ALA A 85 -5.38 -1.16 -3.90
CA ALA A 85 -5.29 -2.50 -3.35
C ALA A 85 -4.49 -2.43 -2.05
N THR A 86 -4.66 -3.44 -1.20
CA THR A 86 -3.91 -3.55 0.04
C THR A 86 -3.35 -4.95 0.19
N VAL A 87 -2.15 -5.05 0.75
CA VAL A 87 -1.47 -6.34 0.92
C VAL A 87 -1.88 -6.97 2.25
N VAL A 88 -2.47 -8.16 2.18
CA VAL A 88 -2.86 -8.92 3.36
C VAL A 88 -1.62 -9.32 4.16
N GLY A 89 -1.66 -9.07 5.46
CA GLY A 89 -0.53 -9.39 6.34
C GLY A 89 0.58 -8.35 6.34
N GLY A 90 0.52 -7.37 5.43
CA GLY A 90 1.44 -6.25 5.42
C GLY A 90 2.90 -6.63 5.23
N TYR A 91 3.78 -5.76 5.73
CA TYR A 91 5.23 -5.97 5.59
C TYR A 91 5.70 -7.25 6.28
N GLU A 92 5.05 -7.64 7.37
CA GLU A 92 5.42 -8.88 8.03
C GLU A 92 5.30 -10.07 7.08
N ALA A 93 4.21 -10.15 6.32
CA ALA A 93 4.03 -11.21 5.34
C ALA A 93 5.01 -11.08 4.19
N LEU A 94 5.25 -9.86 3.72
CA LEU A 94 6.16 -9.62 2.61
C LEU A 94 7.60 -10.00 2.95
N ARG A 95 8.07 -9.65 4.12
CA ARG A 95 9.46 -9.92 4.48
C ARG A 95 9.75 -11.41 4.65
N LYS A 96 8.73 -12.21 4.93
CA LYS A 96 8.89 -13.67 5.05
C LYS A 96 9.14 -14.33 3.69
N LEU A 97 8.85 -13.63 2.59
CA LEU A 97 9.07 -14.16 1.25
C LEU A 97 10.47 -13.87 0.71
N ARG A 98 11.25 -13.09 1.43
CA ARG A 98 12.56 -12.64 0.96
C ARG A 98 13.69 -13.43 1.58
#